data_c73fbb91ae492b26587641aab9389c6d
#
_entry.id   c73fbb91ae492b26587641aab9389c6d
#
_cell.length_a   1.000
_cell.length_b   1.000
_cell.length_c   1.000
_cell.angle_alpha   90.00
_cell.angle_beta   90.00
_cell.angle_gamma   90.00
#
_symmetry.space_group_name_H-M   'P 1'
#
loop_
_entity.id
_entity.type
_entity.pdbx_description
1 polymer ?
#
loop_
_entity_poly.entity_id
_entity_poly.type
_entity_poly.pdbx_seq_one_letter_code
_entity_poly.pdbx_strand_id
1 'polypeptide(L)'
;MKKISKVVSLLGLLFILISGTIDLDDLFNYESQNIPSYITKDNTPESNQINNQITTLGRVLFYDKNLSENNTVACASCHQQAFAFSDPLISSVGLNGGTTGRHSMRLVNSRFSNEGKFFWDERATSLEDQVTQPIQDHVEMGFSGTNGDPNFNDLITKLSAIEYYETLFEFAYGNTTINEDKIQRALAQFVRSIQSFDSKFDVGLSEQPNLNAPFSNFTSQENLGKQLFLN
;
A
#
# COMPACT_ATOMS: atom_id res chain seq x y z
N MET A 1 -39.63 50.65 43.39
CA MET A 1 -39.78 49.85 42.16
C MET A 1 -38.44 49.84 41.44
N LYS A 2 -37.67 48.75 41.56
CA LYS A 2 -36.34 48.59 40.95
C LYS A 2 -36.50 47.89 39.61
N LYS A 3 -36.10 48.56 38.51
CA LYS A 3 -36.00 47.96 37.19
C LYS A 3 -34.79 47.03 37.12
N ILE A 4 -35.04 45.75 36.92
CA ILE A 4 -33.97 44.76 36.63
C ILE A 4 -33.70 44.80 35.14
N SER A 5 -32.53 45.30 34.76
CA SER A 5 -32.03 45.26 33.39
C SER A 5 -31.51 43.83 33.13
N LYS A 6 -32.15 43.14 32.17
CA LYS A 6 -31.65 41.86 31.67
C LYS A 6 -30.52 42.12 30.67
N VAL A 7 -29.29 41.88 31.07
CA VAL A 7 -28.15 41.81 30.15
C VAL A 7 -28.19 40.39 29.52
N VAL A 8 -28.63 40.35 28.28
CA VAL A 8 -28.52 39.13 27.47
C VAL A 8 -27.07 39.05 26.98
N SER A 9 -26.28 38.20 27.64
CA SER A 9 -24.94 37.89 27.20
C SER A 9 -25.04 37.01 25.97
N LEU A 10 -24.73 37.58 24.78
CA LEU A 10 -24.60 36.86 23.52
C LEU A 10 -23.26 36.18 23.51
N LEU A 11 -23.17 34.96 24.07
CA LEU A 11 -22.05 34.09 23.87
C LEU A 11 -22.08 33.59 22.42
N GLY A 12 -21.38 34.31 21.55
CA GLY A 12 -21.09 33.82 20.20
C GLY A 12 -20.25 32.58 20.31
N LEU A 13 -20.83 31.41 20.06
CA LEU A 13 -20.08 30.19 19.79
C LEU A 13 -19.30 30.42 18.49
N LEU A 14 -18.01 30.75 18.65
CA LEU A 14 -17.08 30.75 17.55
C LEU A 14 -16.80 29.28 17.22
N PHE A 15 -17.56 28.70 16.30
CA PHE A 15 -17.18 27.45 15.63
C PHE A 15 -15.91 27.75 14.83
N ILE A 16 -14.76 27.46 15.40
CA ILE A 16 -13.54 27.32 14.64
C ILE A 16 -13.74 26.04 13.83
N LEU A 17 -14.18 26.22 12.57
CA LEU A 17 -14.03 25.19 11.57
C LEU A 17 -12.52 25.02 11.40
N ILE A 18 -11.95 24.07 12.14
CA ILE A 18 -10.62 23.55 11.84
C ILE A 18 -10.83 22.75 10.54
N SER A 19 -10.82 23.46 9.42
CA SER A 19 -10.54 22.86 8.13
C SER A 19 -9.11 22.30 8.28
N GLY A 20 -9.01 21.02 8.52
CA GLY A 20 -7.71 20.35 8.54
C GLY A 20 -7.17 20.42 7.12
N THR A 21 -6.35 21.43 6.85
CA THR A 21 -5.53 21.43 5.65
C THR A 21 -4.51 20.32 5.84
N ILE A 22 -4.46 19.40 4.89
CA ILE A 22 -3.37 18.43 4.84
C ILE A 22 -2.10 19.24 4.63
N ASP A 23 -1.21 19.26 5.62
CA ASP A 23 0.09 19.89 5.47
C ASP A 23 0.96 19.01 4.56
N LEU A 24 1.30 19.54 3.39
CA LEU A 24 2.10 18.81 2.41
C LEU A 24 3.53 18.57 2.89
N ASP A 25 4.02 19.40 3.80
CA ASP A 25 5.37 19.27 4.38
C ASP A 25 5.46 18.11 5.38
N ASP A 26 4.30 17.66 5.94
CA ASP A 26 4.21 16.51 6.85
C ASP A 26 4.01 15.17 6.12
N LEU A 27 3.90 15.16 4.80
CA LEU A 27 3.77 13.93 4.04
C LEU A 27 5.07 13.12 4.05
N PHE A 28 4.93 11.80 4.13
CA PHE A 28 6.08 10.92 3.91
C PHE A 28 6.58 11.09 2.46
N ASN A 29 7.89 11.29 2.30
CA ASN A 29 8.50 11.48 0.99
C ASN A 29 8.75 10.13 0.30
N TYR A 30 7.80 9.70 -0.51
CA TYR A 30 7.90 8.48 -1.32
C TYR A 30 8.69 8.67 -2.61
N GLU A 31 8.73 9.90 -3.15
CA GLU A 31 9.37 10.22 -4.43
C GLU A 31 10.90 10.17 -4.36
N SER A 32 11.46 10.57 -3.21
CA SER A 32 12.90 10.69 -3.01
C SER A 32 13.49 9.56 -2.16
N GLN A 33 12.94 8.35 -2.26
CA GLN A 33 13.52 7.21 -1.58
C GLN A 33 14.90 6.86 -2.16
N ASN A 34 15.86 6.59 -1.26
CA ASN A 34 17.21 6.22 -1.68
C ASN A 34 17.24 4.79 -2.21
N ILE A 35 17.55 4.62 -3.49
CA ILE A 35 17.74 3.32 -4.12
C ILE A 35 19.25 3.10 -4.26
N PRO A 36 19.79 1.99 -3.71
CA PRO A 36 21.21 1.66 -3.85
C PRO A 36 21.63 1.52 -5.32
N SER A 37 22.86 1.97 -5.64
CA SER A 37 23.36 1.97 -7.01
C SER A 37 23.52 0.56 -7.64
N TYR A 38 23.54 -0.48 -6.83
CA TYR A 38 23.57 -1.86 -7.32
C TYR A 38 22.19 -2.38 -7.78
N ILE A 39 21.11 -1.66 -7.49
CA ILE A 39 19.77 -1.95 -8.01
C ILE A 39 19.67 -1.32 -9.40
N THR A 40 19.60 -2.15 -10.42
CA THR A 40 19.59 -1.71 -11.84
C THR A 40 18.25 -1.93 -12.54
N LYS A 41 17.27 -2.55 -11.85
CA LYS A 41 15.94 -2.81 -12.37
C LYS A 41 14.91 -1.98 -11.61
N ASP A 42 13.96 -1.44 -12.33
CA ASP A 42 12.81 -0.72 -11.82
C ASP A 42 11.62 -0.99 -12.75
N ASN A 43 10.57 -1.59 -12.24
CA ASN A 43 9.37 -1.89 -13.01
C ASN A 43 8.31 -0.78 -12.95
N THR A 44 8.67 0.41 -12.45
CA THR A 44 7.76 1.55 -12.37
C THR A 44 7.43 2.06 -13.80
N PRO A 45 6.17 2.00 -14.25
CA PRO A 45 5.83 2.46 -15.60
C PRO A 45 5.89 3.98 -15.69
N GLU A 46 6.24 4.52 -16.85
CA GLU A 46 6.26 5.97 -17.10
C GLU A 46 4.90 6.64 -16.82
N SER A 47 3.82 5.92 -17.07
CA SER A 47 2.46 6.40 -16.86
C SER A 47 2.01 6.43 -15.40
N ASN A 48 2.78 5.82 -14.46
CA ASN A 48 2.43 5.75 -13.04
C ASN A 48 3.67 5.88 -12.15
N GLN A 49 4.43 6.97 -12.32
CA GLN A 49 5.58 7.30 -11.48
C GLN A 49 5.15 7.57 -10.04
N ILE A 50 6.02 7.25 -9.07
CA ILE A 50 5.73 7.48 -7.65
C ILE A 50 5.52 8.97 -7.41
N ASN A 51 4.40 9.31 -6.79
CA ASN A 51 4.00 10.64 -6.38
C ASN A 51 3.55 10.62 -4.92
N ASN A 52 3.98 11.58 -4.11
CA ASN A 52 3.71 11.59 -2.66
C ASN A 52 2.22 11.55 -2.32
N GLN A 53 1.38 12.33 -3.03
CA GLN A 53 -0.05 12.40 -2.76
C GLN A 53 -0.77 11.09 -3.17
N ILE A 54 -0.46 10.58 -4.37
CA ILE A 54 -1.07 9.34 -4.88
C ILE A 54 -0.64 8.14 -4.04
N THR A 55 0.64 8.09 -3.65
CA THR A 55 1.15 7.02 -2.78
C THR A 55 0.54 7.08 -1.38
N THR A 56 0.29 8.28 -0.85
CA THR A 56 -0.41 8.48 0.42
C THR A 56 -1.84 7.95 0.35
N LEU A 57 -2.59 8.24 -0.72
CA LEU A 57 -3.90 7.62 -0.96
C LEU A 57 -3.78 6.09 -1.03
N GLY A 58 -2.79 5.57 -1.75
CA GLY A 58 -2.52 4.12 -1.83
C GLY A 58 -2.27 3.48 -0.48
N ARG A 59 -1.54 4.17 0.40
CA ARG A 59 -1.34 3.72 1.78
C ARG A 59 -2.66 3.67 2.56
N VAL A 60 -3.51 4.68 2.45
CA VAL A 60 -4.83 4.67 3.11
C VAL A 60 -5.66 3.49 2.61
N LEU A 61 -5.78 3.32 1.29
CA LEU A 61 -6.51 2.20 0.67
C LEU A 61 -5.97 0.84 1.14
N PHE A 62 -4.66 0.68 1.24
CA PHE A 62 -4.03 -0.59 1.64
C PHE A 62 -4.39 -1.03 3.06
N TYR A 63 -4.61 -0.08 3.98
CA TYR A 63 -4.97 -0.36 5.37
C TYR A 63 -6.48 -0.27 5.64
N ASP A 64 -7.29 0.19 4.67
CA ASP A 64 -8.70 0.40 4.89
C ASP A 64 -9.53 -0.86 4.61
N LYS A 65 -10.24 -1.33 5.62
CA LYS A 65 -11.15 -2.47 5.54
C LYS A 65 -12.41 -2.20 4.71
N ASN A 66 -12.71 -0.94 4.40
CA ASN A 66 -13.80 -0.60 3.49
C ASN A 66 -13.62 -1.15 2.08
N LEU A 67 -12.41 -1.60 1.73
CA LEU A 67 -12.13 -2.25 0.45
C LEU A 67 -12.62 -3.71 0.41
N SER A 68 -13.05 -4.31 1.52
CA SER A 68 -13.74 -5.61 1.52
C SER A 68 -15.26 -5.45 1.66
N GLU A 69 -16.03 -6.39 1.16
CA GLU A 69 -17.49 -6.33 1.12
C GLU A 69 -18.09 -6.04 2.48
N ASN A 70 -17.67 -6.78 3.52
CA ASN A 70 -18.18 -6.70 4.88
C ASN A 70 -17.35 -5.86 5.84
N ASN A 71 -16.36 -5.08 5.36
CA ASN A 71 -15.47 -4.22 6.16
C ASN A 71 -14.60 -4.96 7.18
N THR A 72 -14.24 -6.22 6.93
CA THR A 72 -13.43 -7.02 7.87
C THR A 72 -11.98 -7.21 7.43
N VAL A 73 -11.71 -7.15 6.13
CA VAL A 73 -10.40 -7.43 5.51
C VAL A 73 -9.86 -6.19 4.80
N ALA A 74 -8.57 -5.96 4.94
CA ALA A 74 -7.79 -4.99 4.16
C ALA A 74 -6.57 -5.71 3.56
N CYS A 75 -5.87 -5.10 2.60
CA CYS A 75 -4.60 -5.64 2.10
C CYS A 75 -3.62 -5.93 3.25
N ALA A 76 -3.55 -5.02 4.22
CA ALA A 76 -2.73 -5.15 5.43
C ALA A 76 -3.14 -6.31 6.35
N SER A 77 -4.31 -6.93 6.17
CA SER A 77 -4.71 -8.11 6.95
C SER A 77 -3.88 -9.34 6.57
N CYS A 78 -3.52 -9.46 5.30
CA CYS A 78 -2.73 -10.55 4.74
C CYS A 78 -1.27 -10.15 4.45
N HIS A 79 -1.01 -8.85 4.27
CA HIS A 79 0.32 -8.30 4.03
C HIS A 79 0.76 -7.44 5.23
N GLN A 80 1.18 -8.11 6.31
CA GLN A 80 1.50 -7.48 7.58
C GLN A 80 2.94 -6.97 7.60
N GLN A 81 3.13 -5.70 7.95
CA GLN A 81 4.45 -5.05 7.98
C GLN A 81 5.46 -5.81 8.86
N ALA A 82 5.03 -6.34 10.00
CA ALA A 82 5.89 -7.10 10.92
C ALA A 82 6.48 -8.38 10.30
N PHE A 83 5.90 -8.87 9.21
CA PHE A 83 6.34 -10.07 8.49
C PHE A 83 6.83 -9.74 7.07
N ALA A 84 7.45 -8.59 6.88
CA ALA A 84 7.92 -8.09 5.57
C ALA A 84 6.77 -7.98 4.55
N PHE A 85 5.61 -7.52 5.00
CA PHE A 85 4.38 -7.43 4.20
C PHE A 85 3.96 -8.79 3.61
N SER A 86 4.07 -9.85 4.41
CA SER A 86 3.54 -11.19 4.19
C SER A 86 2.64 -11.58 5.36
N ASP A 87 2.27 -12.85 5.47
CA ASP A 87 1.44 -13.41 6.55
C ASP A 87 2.24 -14.47 7.33
N PRO A 88 2.16 -14.55 8.67
CA PRO A 88 2.77 -15.64 9.42
C PRO A 88 2.05 -16.99 9.22
N LEU A 89 0.82 -16.99 8.68
CA LEU A 89 0.03 -18.20 8.43
C LEU A 89 0.39 -18.80 7.07
N ILE A 90 0.18 -20.11 6.91
CA ILE A 90 0.37 -20.82 5.63
C ILE A 90 -0.61 -20.28 4.57
N SER A 91 -1.85 -20.01 4.96
CA SER A 91 -2.88 -19.35 4.16
C SER A 91 -3.51 -18.24 4.99
N SER A 92 -3.76 -17.09 4.37
CA SER A 92 -4.36 -15.94 5.04
C SER A 92 -5.85 -16.15 5.28
N VAL A 93 -6.38 -15.51 6.31
CA VAL A 93 -7.82 -15.50 6.60
C VAL A 93 -8.47 -14.36 5.80
N GLY A 94 -9.36 -14.72 4.91
CA GLY A 94 -10.12 -13.79 4.07
C GLY A 94 -11.53 -13.53 4.62
N LEU A 95 -12.43 -13.19 3.70
CA LEU A 95 -13.80 -12.83 3.99
C LEU A 95 -14.53 -13.99 4.68
N ASN A 96 -15.36 -13.67 5.68
CA ASN A 96 -16.19 -14.63 6.41
C ASN A 96 -15.44 -15.85 6.99
N GLY A 97 -14.13 -15.71 7.24
CA GLY A 97 -13.29 -16.79 7.75
C GLY A 97 -12.83 -17.79 6.69
N GLY A 98 -13.05 -17.50 5.41
CA GLY A 98 -12.45 -18.24 4.30
C GLY A 98 -10.93 -18.16 4.35
N THR A 99 -10.23 -19.07 3.66
CA THR A 99 -8.76 -19.07 3.60
C THR A 99 -8.29 -18.98 2.16
N THR A 100 -7.22 -18.20 1.94
CA THR A 100 -6.59 -18.07 0.63
C THR A 100 -6.00 -19.42 0.16
N GLY A 101 -6.00 -19.64 -1.15
CA GLY A 101 -5.48 -20.87 -1.73
C GLY A 101 -3.95 -20.99 -1.70
N ARG A 102 -3.24 -19.89 -1.44
CA ARG A 102 -1.78 -19.81 -1.41
C ARG A 102 -1.33 -18.84 -0.32
N HIS A 103 -0.09 -19.02 0.14
CA HIS A 103 0.56 -18.10 1.07
C HIS A 103 0.69 -16.69 0.47
N SER A 104 0.46 -15.65 1.28
CA SER A 104 0.67 -14.25 0.89
C SER A 104 2.13 -13.98 0.55
N MET A 105 2.39 -13.51 -0.67
CA MET A 105 3.74 -13.13 -1.10
C MET A 105 4.21 -11.88 -0.35
N ARG A 106 5.51 -11.80 -0.11
CA ARG A 106 6.12 -10.56 0.42
C ARG A 106 6.04 -9.45 -0.60
N LEU A 107 5.69 -8.24 -0.15
CA LEU A 107 5.63 -7.06 -1.03
C LEU A 107 6.91 -6.24 -1.05
N VAL A 108 7.81 -6.47 -0.08
CA VAL A 108 9.09 -5.74 0.01
C VAL A 108 9.88 -5.91 -1.28
N ASN A 109 10.35 -4.79 -1.84
CA ASN A 109 11.17 -4.73 -3.04
C ASN A 109 10.52 -5.27 -4.33
N SER A 110 9.18 -5.43 -4.36
CA SER A 110 8.45 -5.87 -5.57
C SER A 110 8.67 -4.93 -6.77
N ARG A 111 8.96 -3.65 -6.54
CA ARG A 111 9.37 -2.65 -7.55
C ARG A 111 10.55 -3.10 -8.40
N PHE A 112 11.44 -3.92 -7.84
CA PHE A 112 12.72 -4.27 -8.46
C PHE A 112 12.74 -5.71 -9.02
N SER A 113 11.56 -6.36 -9.14
CA SER A 113 11.44 -7.67 -9.79
C SER A 113 11.87 -7.62 -11.25
N ASN A 114 12.68 -8.59 -11.66
CA ASN A 114 13.18 -8.70 -13.01
C ASN A 114 12.10 -9.16 -14.01
N GLU A 115 11.18 -10.02 -13.55
CA GLU A 115 10.16 -10.63 -14.42
C GLU A 115 9.05 -9.64 -14.78
N GLY A 116 8.76 -8.65 -13.92
CA GLY A 116 7.64 -7.73 -14.09
C GLY A 116 6.28 -8.43 -14.11
N LYS A 117 6.21 -9.63 -13.50
CA LYS A 117 5.02 -10.43 -13.35
C LYS A 117 4.75 -10.70 -11.89
N PHE A 118 3.48 -10.85 -11.52
CA PHE A 118 3.04 -10.88 -10.14
C PHE A 118 2.10 -12.05 -9.88
N PHE A 119 1.94 -12.44 -8.60
CA PHE A 119 1.41 -13.69 -8.09
C PHE A 119 2.36 -14.88 -8.30
N TRP A 120 2.14 -15.96 -7.55
CA TRP A 120 2.89 -17.21 -7.65
C TRP A 120 2.81 -17.89 -9.02
N ASP A 121 1.75 -17.62 -9.78
CA ASP A 121 1.48 -18.16 -11.11
C ASP A 121 1.68 -17.12 -12.22
N GLU A 122 2.24 -15.96 -11.91
CA GLU A 122 2.61 -14.89 -12.86
C GLU A 122 1.44 -14.38 -13.73
N ARG A 123 0.18 -14.53 -13.25
CA ARG A 123 -1.01 -14.17 -14.03
C ARG A 123 -1.21 -12.66 -14.20
N ALA A 124 -0.63 -11.82 -13.34
CA ALA A 124 -0.68 -10.38 -13.47
C ALA A 124 0.59 -9.85 -14.14
N THR A 125 0.43 -8.95 -15.11
CA THR A 125 1.52 -8.42 -15.94
C THR A 125 2.04 -7.05 -15.45
N SER A 126 1.42 -6.49 -14.44
CA SER A 126 1.85 -5.25 -13.76
C SER A 126 1.34 -5.24 -12.32
N LEU A 127 1.89 -4.37 -11.48
CA LEU A 127 1.32 -4.16 -10.14
C LEU A 127 -0.08 -3.53 -10.20
N GLU A 128 -0.34 -2.66 -11.19
CA GLU A 128 -1.66 -2.08 -11.41
C GLU A 128 -2.71 -3.16 -11.66
N ASP A 129 -2.40 -4.15 -12.48
CA ASP A 129 -3.27 -5.30 -12.76
C ASP A 129 -3.40 -6.21 -11.52
N GLN A 130 -2.35 -6.37 -10.74
CA GLN A 130 -2.31 -7.24 -9.56
C GLN A 130 -3.18 -6.74 -8.41
N VAL A 131 -3.07 -5.44 -8.04
CA VAL A 131 -3.53 -4.93 -6.74
C VAL A 131 -5.05 -4.94 -6.56
N THR A 132 -5.85 -4.99 -7.62
CA THR A 132 -7.30 -5.08 -7.55
C THR A 132 -7.86 -6.50 -7.69
N GLN A 133 -7.03 -7.49 -8.07
CA GLN A 133 -7.50 -8.88 -8.18
C GLN A 133 -7.92 -9.48 -6.82
N PRO A 134 -7.20 -9.27 -5.69
CA PRO A 134 -7.65 -9.71 -4.38
C PRO A 134 -8.97 -9.05 -3.94
N ILE A 135 -9.22 -7.80 -4.34
CA ILE A 135 -10.49 -7.11 -4.07
C ILE A 135 -11.64 -7.83 -4.79
N GLN A 136 -11.38 -8.32 -6.00
CA GLN A 136 -12.33 -9.03 -6.86
C GLN A 136 -12.34 -10.54 -6.62
N ASP A 137 -11.67 -11.04 -5.59
CA ASP A 137 -11.71 -12.45 -5.20
C ASP A 137 -12.83 -12.70 -4.17
N HIS A 138 -13.65 -13.73 -4.42
CA HIS A 138 -14.77 -14.13 -3.56
C HIS A 138 -14.35 -14.44 -2.12
N VAL A 139 -13.21 -15.10 -1.95
CA VAL A 139 -12.72 -15.54 -0.63
C VAL A 139 -11.93 -14.44 0.07
N GLU A 140 -11.19 -13.59 -0.69
CA GLU A 140 -10.31 -12.61 -0.09
C GLU A 140 -11.07 -11.34 0.35
N MET A 141 -11.70 -10.60 -0.57
CA MET A 141 -12.33 -9.30 -0.25
C MET A 141 -13.77 -9.14 -0.78
N GLY A 142 -14.28 -10.04 -1.64
CA GLY A 142 -15.69 -10.26 -1.91
C GLY A 142 -16.35 -9.37 -2.95
N PHE A 143 -15.62 -8.62 -3.78
CA PHE A 143 -16.20 -7.85 -4.90
C PHE A 143 -16.06 -8.59 -6.24
N SER A 144 -16.31 -9.91 -6.25
CA SER A 144 -16.06 -10.76 -7.42
C SER A 144 -17.07 -10.59 -8.56
N GLY A 145 -18.25 -10.04 -8.29
CA GLY A 145 -19.37 -9.99 -9.26
C GLY A 145 -19.95 -11.36 -9.60
N THR A 146 -19.54 -12.41 -8.87
CA THR A 146 -19.97 -13.80 -9.07
C THR A 146 -20.50 -14.38 -7.76
N ASN A 147 -21.19 -15.53 -7.81
CA ASN A 147 -21.70 -16.22 -6.61
C ASN A 147 -22.62 -15.37 -5.71
N GLY A 148 -23.21 -14.31 -6.23
CA GLY A 148 -24.02 -13.36 -5.46
C GLY A 148 -23.25 -12.21 -4.82
N ASP A 149 -21.92 -12.15 -5.00
CA ASP A 149 -21.10 -11.03 -4.55
C ASP A 149 -21.41 -9.75 -5.33
N PRO A 150 -21.26 -8.57 -4.70
CA PRO A 150 -21.16 -7.32 -5.42
C PRO A 150 -19.94 -7.29 -6.35
N ASN A 151 -19.95 -6.41 -7.33
CA ASN A 151 -18.84 -6.23 -8.26
C ASN A 151 -17.99 -4.99 -7.93
N PHE A 152 -16.95 -4.73 -8.71
CA PHE A 152 -16.05 -3.59 -8.48
C PHE A 152 -16.75 -2.22 -8.57
N ASN A 153 -17.81 -2.08 -9.39
CA ASN A 153 -18.59 -0.82 -9.45
C ASN A 153 -19.39 -0.59 -8.16
N ASP A 154 -19.81 -1.65 -7.49
CA ASP A 154 -20.46 -1.56 -6.18
C ASP A 154 -19.45 -1.08 -5.12
N LEU A 155 -18.18 -1.52 -5.20
CA LEU A 155 -17.10 -0.95 -4.37
C LEU A 155 -16.92 0.54 -4.65
N ILE A 156 -16.85 0.97 -5.92
CA ILE A 156 -16.73 2.39 -6.28
C ILE A 156 -17.90 3.19 -5.68
N THR A 157 -19.12 2.69 -5.78
CA THR A 157 -20.31 3.31 -5.20
C THR A 157 -20.20 3.41 -3.67
N LYS A 158 -19.75 2.35 -3.01
CA LYS A 158 -19.53 2.30 -1.58
C LYS A 158 -18.50 3.34 -1.12
N LEU A 159 -17.34 3.40 -1.78
CA LEU A 159 -16.28 4.37 -1.43
C LEU A 159 -16.72 5.80 -1.69
N SER A 160 -17.47 6.05 -2.77
CA SER A 160 -18.01 7.39 -3.10
C SER A 160 -19.05 7.90 -2.07
N ALA A 161 -19.63 7.02 -1.27
CA ALA A 161 -20.55 7.40 -0.19
C ALA A 161 -19.81 7.74 1.13
N ILE A 162 -18.49 7.59 1.19
CA ILE A 162 -17.68 7.85 2.37
C ILE A 162 -16.95 9.19 2.18
N GLU A 163 -17.30 10.18 2.98
CA GLU A 163 -16.88 11.59 2.84
C GLU A 163 -15.36 11.79 2.73
N TYR A 164 -14.56 11.07 3.52
CA TYR A 164 -13.11 11.25 3.47
C TYR A 164 -12.47 10.78 2.16
N TYR A 165 -13.12 9.89 1.39
CA TYR A 165 -12.59 9.47 0.09
C TYR A 165 -12.68 10.57 -0.96
N GLU A 166 -13.72 11.40 -0.95
CA GLU A 166 -13.78 12.58 -1.84
C GLU A 166 -12.56 13.47 -1.62
N THR A 167 -12.27 13.79 -0.35
CA THR A 167 -11.11 14.62 0.03
C THR A 167 -9.78 13.96 -0.39
N LEU A 168 -9.64 12.65 -0.16
CA LEU A 168 -8.40 11.92 -0.51
C LEU A 168 -8.17 11.82 -2.02
N PHE A 169 -9.23 11.59 -2.81
CA PHE A 169 -9.10 11.53 -4.28
C PHE A 169 -8.88 12.91 -4.89
N GLU A 170 -9.51 13.96 -4.36
CA GLU A 170 -9.23 15.34 -4.75
C GLU A 170 -7.77 15.71 -4.45
N PHE A 171 -7.28 15.37 -3.25
CA PHE A 171 -5.90 15.57 -2.85
C PHE A 171 -4.91 14.85 -3.78
N ALA A 172 -5.18 13.58 -4.13
CA ALA A 172 -4.28 12.75 -4.93
C ALA A 172 -4.33 13.06 -6.43
N TYR A 173 -5.52 13.38 -6.96
CA TYR A 173 -5.76 13.47 -8.41
C TYR A 173 -6.35 14.82 -8.87
N GLY A 174 -6.56 15.78 -7.95
CA GLY A 174 -7.16 17.06 -8.27
C GLY A 174 -8.66 17.01 -8.62
N ASN A 175 -9.33 15.88 -8.34
CA ASN A 175 -10.78 15.73 -8.50
C ASN A 175 -11.31 14.55 -7.68
N THR A 176 -12.60 14.59 -7.32
CA THR A 176 -13.27 13.62 -6.43
C THR A 176 -13.67 12.30 -7.13
N THR A 177 -13.47 12.17 -8.44
CA THR A 177 -13.88 10.97 -9.19
C THR A 177 -13.11 9.74 -8.72
N ILE A 178 -13.83 8.74 -8.23
CA ILE A 178 -13.30 7.41 -7.88
C ILE A 178 -13.52 6.46 -9.06
N ASN A 179 -12.50 5.73 -9.46
CA ASN A 179 -12.59 4.66 -10.46
C ASN A 179 -11.50 3.61 -10.23
N GLU A 180 -11.60 2.48 -10.90
CA GLU A 180 -10.67 1.36 -10.76
C GLU A 180 -9.23 1.75 -11.12
N ASP A 181 -9.00 2.47 -12.24
CA ASP A 181 -7.67 2.90 -12.67
C ASP A 181 -6.95 3.72 -11.59
N LYS A 182 -7.64 4.68 -10.95
CA LYS A 182 -7.06 5.47 -9.88
C LYS A 182 -6.74 4.65 -8.61
N ILE A 183 -7.61 3.71 -8.25
CA ILE A 183 -7.38 2.77 -7.14
C ILE A 183 -6.16 1.90 -7.44
N GLN A 184 -6.08 1.33 -8.65
CA GLN A 184 -4.94 0.53 -9.11
C GLN A 184 -3.64 1.32 -9.05
N ARG A 185 -3.61 2.53 -9.60
CA ARG A 185 -2.42 3.40 -9.60
C ARG A 185 -1.97 3.73 -8.19
N ALA A 186 -2.88 4.12 -7.31
CA ALA A 186 -2.55 4.49 -5.94
C ALA A 186 -2.01 3.30 -5.14
N LEU A 187 -2.69 2.15 -5.18
CA LEU A 187 -2.22 0.93 -4.52
C LEU A 187 -0.87 0.45 -5.06
N ALA A 188 -0.69 0.45 -6.40
CA ALA A 188 0.55 0.04 -7.04
C ALA A 188 1.73 0.97 -6.64
N GLN A 189 1.53 2.29 -6.57
CA GLN A 189 2.55 3.22 -6.08
C GLN A 189 2.93 2.93 -4.62
N PHE A 190 1.94 2.67 -3.74
CA PHE A 190 2.23 2.33 -2.36
C PHE A 190 3.01 1.01 -2.26
N VAL A 191 2.60 -0.04 -2.98
CA VAL A 191 3.32 -1.32 -2.99
C VAL A 191 4.76 -1.15 -3.51
N ARG A 192 4.99 -0.35 -4.56
CA ARG A 192 6.35 -0.03 -5.06
C ARG A 192 7.18 0.75 -4.04
N SER A 193 6.55 1.51 -3.17
CA SER A 193 7.25 2.29 -2.14
C SER A 193 7.74 1.44 -0.96
N ILE A 194 7.29 0.18 -0.84
CA ILE A 194 7.70 -0.74 0.21
C ILE A 194 9.09 -1.29 -0.12
N GLN A 195 10.13 -0.64 0.43
CA GLN A 195 11.53 -0.94 0.16
C GLN A 195 12.28 -1.29 1.43
N SER A 196 13.30 -2.16 1.31
CA SER A 196 14.25 -2.49 2.36
C SER A 196 15.62 -2.79 1.74
N PHE A 197 16.62 -1.99 2.13
CA PHE A 197 18.00 -2.07 1.67
C PHE A 197 18.99 -1.91 2.82
N ASP A 198 18.61 -2.33 4.02
CA ASP A 198 19.38 -2.21 5.26
C ASP A 198 19.76 -3.56 5.87
N SER A 199 19.58 -4.65 5.11
CA SER A 199 20.01 -5.97 5.56
C SER A 199 21.53 -6.07 5.66
N LYS A 200 22.00 -7.06 6.44
CA LYS A 200 23.44 -7.37 6.52
C LYS A 200 24.06 -7.60 5.13
N PHE A 201 23.29 -8.18 4.19
CA PHE A 201 23.71 -8.38 2.80
C PHE A 201 23.84 -7.04 2.06
N ASP A 202 22.87 -6.14 2.20
CA ASP A 202 22.89 -4.82 1.55
C ASP A 202 24.08 -3.99 2.02
N VAL A 203 24.36 -3.99 3.34
CA VAL A 203 25.54 -3.33 3.92
C VAL A 203 26.81 -3.92 3.30
N GLY A 204 26.95 -5.23 3.30
CA GLY A 204 28.11 -5.91 2.71
C GLY A 204 28.31 -5.58 1.23
N LEU A 205 27.22 -5.54 0.45
CA LEU A 205 27.26 -5.24 -0.98
C LEU A 205 27.58 -3.76 -1.26
N SER A 206 27.16 -2.84 -0.40
CA SER A 206 27.49 -1.42 -0.53
C SER A 206 28.99 -1.16 -0.30
N GLU A 207 29.62 -1.90 0.61
CA GLU A 207 31.06 -1.80 0.91
C GLU A 207 31.92 -2.57 -0.09
N GLN A 208 31.43 -3.71 -0.58
CA GLN A 208 32.11 -4.60 -1.54
C GLN A 208 31.17 -4.93 -2.71
N PRO A 209 31.17 -4.11 -3.80
CA PRO A 209 30.26 -4.30 -4.94
C PRO A 209 30.46 -5.61 -5.72
N ASN A 210 31.60 -6.30 -5.55
CA ASN A 210 31.83 -7.58 -6.17
C ASN A 210 31.13 -8.69 -5.36
N LEU A 211 30.02 -9.20 -5.88
CA LEU A 211 29.23 -10.27 -5.26
C LEU A 211 30.04 -11.54 -4.96
N ASN A 212 31.09 -11.85 -5.76
CA ASN A 212 31.91 -13.04 -5.57
C ASN A 212 32.99 -12.86 -4.48
N ALA A 213 33.31 -11.62 -4.11
CA ALA A 213 34.26 -11.36 -3.03
C ALA A 213 33.61 -11.55 -1.65
N PRO A 214 34.35 -11.96 -0.63
CA PRO A 214 33.83 -12.03 0.74
C PRO A 214 33.41 -10.65 1.25
N PHE A 215 32.26 -10.58 1.95
CA PHE A 215 31.83 -9.38 2.66
C PHE A 215 32.49 -9.30 4.03
N SER A 216 33.03 -8.13 4.38
CA SER A 216 33.75 -7.90 5.65
C SER A 216 32.85 -8.05 6.89
N ASN A 217 31.57 -7.73 6.76
CA ASN A 217 30.57 -7.84 7.81
C ASN A 217 29.94 -9.25 7.94
N PHE A 218 30.32 -10.20 7.05
CA PHE A 218 29.90 -11.61 7.11
C PHE A 218 30.94 -12.47 7.83
N THR A 219 30.45 -13.45 8.60
CA THR A 219 31.30 -14.53 9.08
C THR A 219 31.81 -15.41 7.92
N SER A 220 32.80 -16.26 8.18
CA SER A 220 33.31 -17.23 7.17
C SER A 220 32.18 -18.14 6.67
N GLN A 221 31.26 -18.58 7.55
CA GLN A 221 30.12 -19.43 7.20
C GLN A 221 29.10 -18.71 6.37
N GLU A 222 28.77 -17.44 6.67
CA GLU A 222 27.86 -16.63 5.88
C GLU A 222 28.45 -16.33 4.48
N ASN A 223 29.75 -16.06 4.38
CA ASN A 223 30.42 -15.91 3.09
C ASN A 223 30.39 -17.20 2.28
N LEU A 224 30.61 -18.36 2.92
CA LEU A 224 30.45 -19.66 2.26
C LEU A 224 29.02 -19.88 1.78
N GLY A 225 28.03 -19.59 2.63
CA GLY A 225 26.61 -19.66 2.26
C GLY A 225 26.25 -18.74 1.08
N LYS A 226 26.76 -17.49 1.08
CA LYS A 226 26.62 -16.56 -0.04
C LYS A 226 27.20 -17.13 -1.34
N GLN A 227 28.42 -17.70 -1.28
CA GLN A 227 29.07 -18.30 -2.43
C GLN A 227 28.25 -19.48 -2.98
N LEU A 228 27.74 -20.36 -2.13
CA LEU A 228 26.92 -21.51 -2.53
C LEU A 228 25.57 -21.08 -3.14
N PHE A 229 25.01 -19.95 -2.69
CA PHE A 229 23.75 -19.41 -3.22
C PHE A 229 23.91 -18.77 -4.61
N LEU A 230 25.06 -18.17 -4.88
CA LEU A 230 25.35 -17.46 -6.14
C LEU A 230 25.88 -18.35 -7.26
N ASN A 231 26.32 -19.59 -6.98
CA ASN A 231 26.81 -20.61 -7.93
C ASN A 231 25.79 -21.73 -8.12
#